data_67fdd604509cff458336f3306c068d37
#
_entry.id   67fdd604509cff458336f3306c068d37
#
_cell.length_a   1.000
_cell.length_b   1.000
_cell.length_c   1.000
_cell.angle_alpha   90.00
_cell.angle_beta   90.00
_cell.angle_gamma   90.00
#
_symmetry.space_group_name_H-M   'P 1'
#
loop_
_entity.id
_entity.type
_entity.pdbx_description
1 polymer ?
#
loop_
_entity_poly.entity_id
_entity_poly.type
_entity_poly.pdbx_seq_one_letter_code
_entity_poly.pdbx_strand_id
1 'polypeptide(L)'
;MKINIRYCLMAGLLSFAMASCSLLGPIDDIHPENVLDDETVITDARSAAIAVNGIYEGWRAKSSIYNAMFLRTGVMQSSSVNGARSFINGDIQDNNVIVEETYIYLYYIINQANSVLTALDKDIKGLSKEENQNYQKEAKFNRAMANFMLLRLYGEFWNLDSQYGIVLNEAPIRDNVSKKRSTVRECYTSILNDLTEAETLPVKLTSSGTPAMYYANALSAGALKAKVLLSMGDFDGAFQKADEVIA
;
A
#
# COMPACT_ATOMS: atom_id res chain seq x y z
N MET A 1 -62.95 18.42 36.91
CA MET A 1 -61.81 17.56 36.59
C MET A 1 -60.53 18.37 36.85
N LYS A 2 -59.84 18.16 37.97
CA LYS A 2 -58.63 18.95 38.29
C LYS A 2 -57.43 18.23 37.66
N ILE A 3 -56.93 18.80 36.56
CA ILE A 3 -55.70 18.32 35.89
C ILE A 3 -54.54 18.63 36.83
N ASN A 4 -53.83 17.58 37.30
CA ASN A 4 -52.71 17.71 38.23
C ASN A 4 -51.52 18.33 37.47
N ILE A 5 -51.13 19.55 37.84
CA ILE A 5 -50.00 20.33 37.24
C ILE A 5 -48.70 19.50 37.19
N ARG A 6 -48.53 18.51 38.08
CA ARG A 6 -47.37 17.58 38.11
C ARG A 6 -47.32 16.68 36.88
N TYR A 7 -48.45 16.24 36.32
CA TYR A 7 -48.44 15.43 35.10
C TYR A 7 -48.16 16.24 33.84
N CYS A 8 -48.60 17.52 33.81
CA CYS A 8 -48.25 18.43 32.73
C CYS A 8 -46.74 18.78 32.70
N LEU A 9 -46.12 18.97 33.88
CA LEU A 9 -44.69 19.20 33.99
C LEU A 9 -43.87 17.96 33.62
N MET A 10 -44.29 16.76 34.00
CA MET A 10 -43.62 15.51 33.57
C MET A 10 -43.76 15.26 32.06
N ALA A 11 -44.90 15.51 31.46
CA ALA A 11 -45.14 15.37 30.02
C ALA A 11 -44.30 16.39 29.23
N GLY A 12 -44.17 17.64 29.74
CA GLY A 12 -43.29 18.66 29.14
C GLY A 12 -41.79 18.32 29.20
N LEU A 13 -41.33 17.73 30.30
CA LEU A 13 -39.94 17.26 30.40
C LEU A 13 -39.65 16.06 29.50
N LEU A 14 -40.60 15.14 29.31
CA LEU A 14 -40.46 13.98 28.40
C LEU A 14 -40.42 14.40 26.93
N SER A 15 -41.17 15.41 26.52
CA SER A 15 -41.16 15.92 25.16
C SER A 15 -39.88 16.72 24.82
N PHE A 16 -39.22 17.33 25.82
CA PHE A 16 -37.92 17.98 25.60
C PHE A 16 -36.76 16.98 25.45
N ALA A 17 -36.85 15.80 26.06
CA ALA A 17 -35.83 14.74 25.93
C ALA A 17 -35.87 14.09 24.55
N MET A 18 -36.98 14.10 23.83
CA MET A 18 -37.09 13.51 22.47
C MET A 18 -36.63 14.49 21.37
N ALA A 19 -36.52 15.77 21.63
CA ALA A 19 -36.02 16.76 20.66
C ALA A 19 -34.51 16.90 20.64
N SER A 20 -33.80 16.26 21.58
CA SER A 20 -32.33 16.35 21.69
C SER A 20 -31.58 15.53 20.64
N CYS A 21 -32.21 14.52 20.01
CA CYS A 21 -31.54 13.69 19.00
C CYS A 21 -31.47 14.31 17.60
N SER A 22 -32.23 15.39 17.33
CA SER A 22 -32.19 16.04 16.02
C SER A 22 -31.29 17.28 15.95
N LEU A 23 -30.67 17.67 17.09
CA LEU A 23 -29.77 18.84 17.15
C LEU A 23 -28.30 18.45 16.89
N LEU A 24 -27.97 17.16 17.00
CA LEU A 24 -26.71 16.60 16.53
C LEU A 24 -27.00 16.10 15.12
N GLY A 25 -26.40 16.73 14.11
CA GLY A 25 -26.43 16.21 12.74
C GLY A 25 -26.05 14.74 12.67
N PRO A 26 -26.32 14.02 11.57
CA PRO A 26 -26.00 12.61 11.46
C PRO A 26 -24.53 12.41 11.84
N ILE A 27 -24.29 11.50 12.79
CA ILE A 27 -22.94 11.17 13.29
C ILE A 27 -22.05 10.69 12.14
N ASP A 28 -22.66 10.23 11.06
CA ASP A 28 -21.98 9.78 9.83
C ASP A 28 -21.30 10.93 9.05
N ASP A 29 -21.61 12.21 9.34
CA ASP A 29 -20.97 13.39 8.74
C ASP A 29 -19.78 13.93 9.57
N ILE A 30 -19.47 13.31 10.70
CA ILE A 30 -18.30 13.69 11.51
C ILE A 30 -17.08 12.99 10.93
N HIS A 31 -16.50 13.58 9.88
CA HIS A 31 -15.16 13.21 9.46
C HIS A 31 -14.15 13.68 10.53
N PRO A 32 -13.32 12.79 11.09
CA PRO A 32 -12.24 13.23 11.97
C PRO A 32 -11.38 14.25 11.22
N GLU A 33 -11.15 15.43 11.77
CA GLU A 33 -10.39 16.52 11.13
C GLU A 33 -8.96 16.10 10.71
N ASN A 34 -8.49 14.97 11.18
CA ASN A 34 -7.16 14.42 10.91
C ASN A 34 -7.17 13.18 9.98
N VAL A 35 -8.31 12.75 9.48
CA VAL A 35 -8.40 11.69 8.46
C VAL A 35 -8.69 12.37 7.13
N LEU A 36 -7.66 12.46 6.31
CA LEU A 36 -7.81 12.90 4.92
C LEU A 36 -8.68 11.86 4.21
N ASP A 37 -9.88 12.29 3.79
CA ASP A 37 -10.73 11.46 2.96
C ASP A 37 -10.05 11.28 1.58
N ASP A 38 -9.88 10.05 1.14
CA ASP A 38 -9.23 9.72 -0.15
C ASP A 38 -9.86 10.48 -1.32
N GLU A 39 -11.16 10.84 -1.24
CA GLU A 39 -11.86 11.58 -2.28
C GLU A 39 -11.46 13.06 -2.34
N THR A 40 -10.94 13.61 -1.25
CA THR A 40 -10.60 15.04 -1.14
C THR A 40 -9.10 15.31 -1.17
N VAL A 41 -8.26 14.29 -1.05
CA VAL A 41 -6.80 14.43 -0.98
C VAL A 41 -6.19 14.90 -2.30
N ILE A 42 -6.69 14.38 -3.43
CA ILE A 42 -6.19 14.74 -4.76
C ILE A 42 -7.21 15.61 -5.48
N THR A 43 -6.97 16.92 -5.47
CA THR A 43 -7.85 17.92 -6.09
C THR A 43 -7.24 18.62 -7.30
N ASP A 44 -5.91 18.59 -7.41
CA ASP A 44 -5.13 19.23 -8.46
C ASP A 44 -3.81 18.49 -8.75
N ALA A 45 -3.07 18.93 -9.76
CA ALA A 45 -1.80 18.32 -10.16
C ALA A 45 -0.75 18.33 -9.02
N ARG A 46 -0.76 19.36 -8.17
CA ARG A 46 0.19 19.46 -7.04
C ARG A 46 -0.12 18.42 -5.96
N SER A 47 -1.37 18.30 -5.57
CA SER A 47 -1.81 17.31 -4.57
C SER A 47 -1.62 15.89 -5.11
N ALA A 48 -1.82 15.65 -6.43
CA ALA A 48 -1.50 14.39 -7.07
C ALA A 48 -0.01 14.02 -6.93
N ALA A 49 0.89 14.95 -7.25
CA ALA A 49 2.33 14.75 -7.11
C ALA A 49 2.74 14.46 -5.65
N ILE A 50 2.15 15.16 -4.69
CA ILE A 50 2.41 14.93 -3.25
C ILE A 50 1.94 13.55 -2.84
N ALA A 51 0.75 13.11 -3.27
CA ALA A 51 0.20 11.81 -2.92
C ALA A 51 1.06 10.66 -3.49
N VAL A 52 1.51 10.75 -4.74
CA VAL A 52 2.43 9.77 -5.34
C VAL A 52 3.76 9.74 -4.60
N ASN A 53 4.33 10.91 -4.26
CA ASN A 53 5.56 10.97 -3.46
C ASN A 53 5.37 10.35 -2.06
N GLY A 54 4.18 10.43 -1.49
CA GLY A 54 3.83 9.78 -0.22
C GLY A 54 4.00 8.27 -0.25
N ILE A 55 3.77 7.61 -1.40
CA ILE A 55 4.01 6.16 -1.54
C ILE A 55 5.51 5.85 -1.37
N TYR A 56 6.38 6.65 -1.98
CA TYR A 56 7.84 6.48 -1.84
C TYR A 56 8.33 6.76 -0.41
N GLU A 57 7.67 7.67 0.30
CA GLU A 57 7.98 7.93 1.72
C GLU A 57 7.70 6.70 2.59
N GLY A 58 6.69 5.91 2.26
CA GLY A 58 6.42 4.62 2.90
C GLY A 58 7.63 3.68 2.89
N TRP A 59 8.42 3.66 1.82
CA TRP A 59 9.67 2.88 1.74
C TRP A 59 10.79 3.44 2.63
N ARG A 60 10.82 4.74 2.84
CA ARG A 60 11.85 5.42 3.65
C ARG A 60 11.54 5.42 5.14
N ALA A 61 10.26 5.40 5.49
CA ALA A 61 9.79 5.62 6.86
C ALA A 61 10.25 4.54 7.86
N LYS A 62 10.55 3.31 7.38
CA LYS A 62 10.94 2.20 8.27
C LYS A 62 12.08 1.37 7.74
N SER A 63 13.11 1.27 8.55
CA SER A 63 14.26 0.39 8.30
C SER A 63 13.94 -1.10 8.49
N SER A 64 12.84 -1.45 9.15
CA SER A 64 12.43 -2.83 9.42
C SER A 64 12.32 -3.68 8.15
N ILE A 65 11.79 -3.12 7.05
CA ILE A 65 11.70 -3.80 5.76
C ILE A 65 13.09 -4.26 5.26
N TYR A 66 14.06 -3.34 5.29
CA TYR A 66 15.42 -3.64 4.84
C TYR A 66 16.16 -4.53 5.84
N ASN A 67 15.96 -4.31 7.14
CA ASN A 67 16.54 -5.12 8.20
C ASN A 67 16.10 -6.58 8.09
N ALA A 68 14.82 -6.87 7.83
CA ALA A 68 14.32 -8.21 7.64
C ALA A 68 15.05 -8.94 6.49
N MET A 69 15.29 -8.23 5.39
CA MET A 69 15.99 -8.80 4.23
C MET A 69 17.48 -9.05 4.53
N PHE A 70 18.20 -8.09 5.09
CA PHE A 70 19.64 -8.19 5.33
C PHE A 70 19.98 -9.13 6.47
N LEU A 71 19.21 -9.16 7.55
CA LEU A 71 19.41 -10.08 8.66
C LEU A 71 19.23 -11.55 8.24
N ARG A 72 18.27 -11.82 7.35
CA ARG A 72 18.00 -13.15 6.83
C ARG A 72 19.13 -13.69 5.94
N THR A 73 19.86 -12.81 5.26
CA THR A 73 21.00 -13.23 4.40
C THR A 73 22.30 -13.45 5.19
N GLY A 74 22.34 -13.12 6.47
CA GLY A 74 23.55 -13.15 7.27
C GLY A 74 24.58 -12.06 6.95
N VAL A 75 24.28 -11.18 6.00
CA VAL A 75 25.18 -10.05 5.61
C VAL A 75 25.22 -8.99 6.69
N MET A 76 24.12 -8.81 7.42
CA MET A 76 24.03 -7.85 8.52
C MET A 76 23.93 -8.59 9.86
N GLN A 77 24.73 -8.18 10.82
CA GLN A 77 24.62 -8.59 12.21
C GLN A 77 24.34 -7.34 13.05
N SER A 78 23.30 -7.39 13.89
CA SER A 78 22.99 -6.33 14.82
C SER A 78 22.51 -6.90 16.14
N SER A 79 23.20 -6.56 17.21
CA SER A 79 22.78 -6.90 18.57
C SER A 79 21.87 -5.83 19.20
N SER A 80 21.81 -4.65 18.59
CA SER A 80 21.10 -3.47 19.13
C SER A 80 19.69 -3.29 18.57
N VAL A 81 19.34 -3.98 17.47
CA VAL A 81 18.00 -3.91 16.89
C VAL A 81 17.10 -4.92 17.58
N ASN A 82 15.96 -4.44 18.11
CA ASN A 82 14.97 -5.33 18.72
C ASN A 82 14.48 -6.37 17.72
N GLY A 83 14.42 -7.63 18.14
CA GLY A 83 14.03 -8.77 17.28
C GLY A 83 15.12 -9.31 16.34
N ALA A 84 16.26 -8.62 16.16
CA ALA A 84 17.31 -9.04 15.21
C ALA A 84 17.99 -10.35 15.60
N ARG A 85 18.12 -10.63 16.89
CA ARG A 85 18.80 -11.85 17.40
C ARG A 85 18.11 -13.12 16.91
N SER A 86 16.79 -13.15 16.83
CA SER A 86 16.02 -14.29 16.31
C SER A 86 16.34 -14.58 14.84
N PHE A 87 16.58 -13.55 14.03
CA PHE A 87 17.01 -13.72 12.64
C PHE A 87 18.41 -14.30 12.54
N ILE A 88 19.33 -13.85 13.39
CA ILE A 88 20.72 -14.34 13.43
C ILE A 88 20.76 -15.80 13.89
N ASN A 89 19.96 -16.15 14.88
CA ASN A 89 19.92 -17.49 15.45
C ASN A 89 19.05 -18.48 14.64
N GLY A 90 18.22 -17.99 13.71
CA GLY A 90 17.29 -18.80 12.93
C GLY A 90 16.04 -19.26 13.70
N ASP A 91 15.73 -18.65 14.85
CA ASP A 91 14.59 -18.97 15.72
C ASP A 91 13.49 -17.88 15.68
N ILE A 92 13.14 -17.44 14.48
CA ILE A 92 12.17 -16.35 14.25
C ILE A 92 10.79 -16.80 14.73
N GLN A 93 10.25 -16.07 15.71
CA GLN A 93 8.91 -16.31 16.23
C GLN A 93 7.89 -15.40 15.51
N ASP A 94 6.61 -15.80 15.51
CA ASP A 94 5.50 -15.07 14.88
C ASP A 94 5.23 -13.68 15.51
N ASN A 95 5.59 -13.50 16.78
CA ASN A 95 5.50 -12.23 17.49
C ASN A 95 6.77 -11.36 17.38
N ASN A 96 7.68 -11.68 16.47
CA ASN A 96 8.89 -10.89 16.26
C ASN A 96 8.55 -9.51 15.68
N VAL A 97 8.98 -8.44 16.34
CA VAL A 97 8.67 -7.06 15.98
C VAL A 97 9.09 -6.70 14.54
N ILE A 98 10.21 -7.24 14.04
CA ILE A 98 10.66 -6.98 12.66
C ILE A 98 9.71 -7.66 11.66
N VAL A 99 9.23 -8.86 11.96
CA VAL A 99 8.25 -9.58 11.15
C VAL A 99 6.94 -8.80 11.08
N GLU A 100 6.40 -8.41 12.24
CA GLU A 100 5.14 -7.68 12.34
C GLU A 100 5.23 -6.31 11.64
N GLU A 101 6.23 -5.49 11.97
CA GLU A 101 6.41 -4.18 11.34
C GLU A 101 6.58 -4.28 9.83
N THR A 102 7.38 -5.23 9.33
CA THR A 102 7.58 -5.42 7.90
C THR A 102 6.25 -5.73 7.20
N TYR A 103 5.44 -6.62 7.77
CA TYR A 103 4.13 -6.97 7.26
C TYR A 103 3.19 -5.76 7.19
N ILE A 104 3.05 -5.05 8.30
CA ILE A 104 2.18 -3.85 8.41
C ILE A 104 2.60 -2.78 7.39
N TYR A 105 3.90 -2.50 7.29
CA TYR A 105 4.40 -1.45 6.39
C TYR A 105 4.25 -1.79 4.92
N LEU A 106 4.43 -3.04 4.52
CA LEU A 106 4.21 -3.44 3.13
C LEU A 106 2.73 -3.29 2.75
N TYR A 107 1.80 -3.67 3.65
CA TYR A 107 0.38 -3.42 3.42
C TYR A 107 0.00 -1.93 3.47
N TYR A 108 0.67 -1.14 4.28
CA TYR A 108 0.51 0.31 4.28
C TYR A 108 0.88 0.91 2.91
N ILE A 109 2.01 0.51 2.31
CA ILE A 109 2.42 0.96 0.97
C ILE A 109 1.39 0.55 -0.09
N ILE A 110 0.88 -0.69 -0.03
CA ILE A 110 -0.16 -1.18 -0.93
C ILE A 110 -1.43 -0.33 -0.79
N ASN A 111 -1.83 -0.02 0.43
CA ASN A 111 -3.02 0.79 0.68
C ASN A 111 -2.86 2.22 0.17
N GLN A 112 -1.70 2.83 0.38
CA GLN A 112 -1.38 4.16 -0.19
C GLN A 112 -1.43 4.14 -1.73
N ALA A 113 -0.84 3.12 -2.36
CA ALA A 113 -0.90 2.97 -3.81
C ALA A 113 -2.34 2.81 -4.33
N ASN A 114 -3.15 2.01 -3.65
CA ASN A 114 -4.57 1.83 -4.00
C ASN A 114 -5.37 3.13 -3.84
N SER A 115 -5.15 3.88 -2.74
CA SER A 115 -5.80 5.18 -2.53
C SER A 115 -5.45 6.17 -3.65
N VAL A 116 -4.18 6.23 -4.04
CA VAL A 116 -3.73 7.07 -5.15
C VAL A 116 -4.38 6.63 -6.46
N LEU A 117 -4.41 5.33 -6.76
CA LEU A 117 -5.03 4.80 -7.98
C LEU A 117 -6.52 5.15 -8.04
N THR A 118 -7.25 4.95 -6.94
CA THR A 118 -8.68 5.30 -6.86
C THR A 118 -8.91 6.80 -7.05
N ALA A 119 -8.08 7.65 -6.46
CA ALA A 119 -8.21 9.08 -6.59
C ALA A 119 -7.86 9.60 -7.99
N LEU A 120 -6.94 8.94 -8.70
CA LEU A 120 -6.53 9.28 -10.07
C LEU A 120 -7.44 8.69 -11.18
N ASP A 121 -8.45 7.89 -10.82
CA ASP A 121 -9.43 7.33 -11.78
C ASP A 121 -10.45 8.38 -12.29
N LYS A 122 -10.22 9.63 -12.00
CA LYS A 122 -11.03 10.78 -12.43
C LYS A 122 -10.16 11.89 -13.00
N ASP A 123 -10.77 12.83 -13.71
CA ASP A 123 -10.06 14.00 -14.20
C ASP A 123 -9.64 14.90 -13.03
N ILE A 124 -8.35 15.19 -12.96
CA ILE A 124 -7.73 16.03 -11.93
C ILE A 124 -7.39 17.39 -12.52
N LYS A 125 -7.83 18.44 -11.87
CA LYS A 125 -7.61 19.82 -12.33
C LYS A 125 -6.11 20.12 -12.50
N GLY A 126 -5.76 20.56 -13.70
CA GLY A 126 -4.36 20.95 -14.03
C GLY A 126 -3.39 19.78 -14.20
N LEU A 127 -3.86 18.53 -14.12
CA LEU A 127 -3.06 17.35 -14.40
C LEU A 127 -3.34 16.89 -15.85
N SER A 128 -2.30 16.77 -16.65
CA SER A 128 -2.43 16.23 -18.01
C SER A 128 -2.78 14.74 -17.97
N LYS A 129 -3.42 14.24 -19.02
CA LYS A 129 -3.74 12.81 -19.13
C LYS A 129 -2.48 11.93 -19.07
N GLU A 130 -1.41 12.38 -19.69
CA GLU A 130 -0.12 11.66 -19.68
C GLU A 130 0.48 11.60 -18.26
N GLU A 131 0.53 12.73 -17.55
CA GLU A 131 1.01 12.76 -16.16
C GLU A 131 0.16 11.91 -15.23
N ASN A 132 -1.19 11.97 -15.38
CA ASN A 132 -2.11 11.11 -14.63
C ASN A 132 -1.77 9.63 -14.85
N GLN A 133 -1.62 9.20 -16.11
CA GLN A 133 -1.23 7.83 -16.44
C GLN A 133 0.14 7.45 -15.85
N ASN A 134 1.12 8.35 -15.90
CA ASN A 134 2.44 8.11 -15.32
C ASN A 134 2.36 7.96 -13.80
N TYR A 135 1.57 8.78 -13.09
CA TYR A 135 1.35 8.64 -11.66
C TYR A 135 0.64 7.32 -11.29
N GLN A 136 -0.34 6.88 -12.10
CA GLN A 136 -0.96 5.56 -11.91
C GLN A 136 0.06 4.43 -12.06
N LYS A 137 0.93 4.49 -13.07
CA LYS A 137 1.99 3.49 -13.29
C LYS A 137 3.02 3.48 -12.16
N GLU A 138 3.38 4.64 -11.60
CA GLU A 138 4.24 4.72 -10.42
C GLU A 138 3.58 4.06 -9.19
N ALA A 139 2.30 4.31 -8.96
CA ALA A 139 1.55 3.68 -7.89
C ALA A 139 1.49 2.15 -8.08
N LYS A 140 1.23 1.67 -9.30
CA LYS A 140 1.25 0.24 -9.65
C LYS A 140 2.62 -0.39 -9.43
N PHE A 141 3.71 0.27 -9.84
CA PHE A 141 5.08 -0.21 -9.58
C PHE A 141 5.32 -0.42 -8.07
N ASN A 142 4.98 0.55 -7.25
CA ASN A 142 5.16 0.46 -5.80
C ASN A 142 4.27 -0.63 -5.18
N ARG A 143 3.03 -0.79 -5.66
CA ARG A 143 2.13 -1.87 -5.24
C ARG A 143 2.68 -3.25 -5.61
N ALA A 144 3.17 -3.40 -6.83
CA ALA A 144 3.80 -4.63 -7.30
C ALA A 144 5.04 -5.00 -6.46
N MET A 145 5.90 -4.03 -6.20
CA MET A 145 7.10 -4.23 -5.38
C MET A 145 6.74 -4.67 -3.95
N ALA A 146 5.75 -4.03 -3.33
CA ALA A 146 5.30 -4.38 -1.99
C ALA A 146 4.64 -5.77 -1.95
N ASN A 147 3.77 -6.09 -2.91
CA ASN A 147 3.16 -7.41 -3.05
C ASN A 147 4.22 -8.51 -3.27
N PHE A 148 5.22 -8.25 -4.10
CA PHE A 148 6.31 -9.20 -4.34
C PHE A 148 7.15 -9.45 -3.09
N MET A 149 7.46 -8.41 -2.32
CA MET A 149 8.17 -8.56 -1.04
C MET A 149 7.34 -9.35 -0.02
N LEU A 150 6.03 -9.05 0.09
CA LEU A 150 5.11 -9.81 0.95
C LEU A 150 5.08 -11.29 0.54
N LEU A 151 4.93 -11.56 -0.74
CA LEU A 151 4.88 -12.93 -1.25
C LEU A 151 6.16 -13.70 -0.92
N ARG A 152 7.32 -13.08 -1.09
CA ARG A 152 8.61 -13.71 -0.79
C ARG A 152 8.89 -13.91 0.71
N LEU A 153 8.36 -13.05 1.56
CA LEU A 153 8.62 -13.11 3.00
C LEU A 153 7.57 -13.94 3.76
N TYR A 154 6.32 -13.94 3.29
CA TYR A 154 5.18 -14.49 4.05
C TYR A 154 4.35 -15.53 3.27
N GLY A 155 4.66 -15.78 1.99
CA GLY A 155 3.98 -16.77 1.14
C GLY A 155 4.90 -17.91 0.74
N GLU A 156 4.32 -18.96 0.16
CA GLU A 156 5.04 -20.08 -0.44
C GLU A 156 5.43 -19.77 -1.89
N PHE A 157 6.16 -18.67 -2.09
CA PHE A 157 6.46 -18.06 -3.39
C PHE A 157 7.09 -19.02 -4.42
N TRP A 158 7.74 -20.08 -3.97
CA TRP A 158 8.42 -21.10 -4.81
C TRP A 158 7.47 -22.15 -5.39
N ASN A 159 6.22 -22.22 -4.92
CA ASN A 159 5.22 -23.19 -5.34
C ASN A 159 4.03 -22.48 -5.96
N LEU A 160 3.98 -22.42 -7.30
CA LEU A 160 2.92 -21.74 -8.05
C LEU A 160 1.52 -22.30 -7.82
N ASP A 161 1.40 -23.55 -7.39
CA ASP A 161 0.12 -24.23 -7.17
C ASP A 161 -0.35 -24.11 -5.70
N SER A 162 0.45 -23.45 -4.86
CA SER A 162 0.10 -23.25 -3.45
C SER A 162 -1.07 -22.28 -3.27
N GLN A 163 -1.93 -22.60 -2.30
CA GLN A 163 -2.99 -21.74 -1.79
C GLN A 163 -2.48 -20.68 -0.80
N TYR A 164 -1.20 -20.75 -0.42
CA TYR A 164 -0.58 -19.90 0.60
C TYR A 164 0.24 -18.77 -0.02
N GLY A 165 -0.43 -17.95 -0.85
CA GLY A 165 0.11 -16.67 -1.29
C GLY A 165 -0.06 -15.59 -0.21
N ILE A 166 -0.46 -14.40 -0.60
CA ILE A 166 -0.74 -13.26 0.28
C ILE A 166 -2.20 -12.82 0.14
N VAL A 167 -2.65 -11.91 1.00
CA VAL A 167 -3.94 -11.24 0.83
C VAL A 167 -3.77 -10.12 -0.20
N LEU A 168 -4.27 -10.32 -1.42
CA LEU A 168 -4.25 -9.28 -2.44
C LEU A 168 -5.32 -8.22 -2.15
N ASN A 169 -4.90 -6.97 -2.13
CA ASN A 169 -5.75 -5.80 -2.01
C ASN A 169 -5.55 -4.92 -3.26
N GLU A 170 -6.60 -4.80 -4.07
CA GLU A 170 -6.63 -4.00 -5.29
C GLU A 170 -7.43 -2.70 -5.13
N ALA A 171 -8.03 -2.50 -3.97
CA ALA A 171 -8.74 -1.29 -3.58
C ALA A 171 -8.29 -0.85 -2.18
N PRO A 172 -8.48 0.43 -1.82
CA PRO A 172 -8.18 0.93 -0.48
C PRO A 172 -8.97 0.18 0.59
N ILE A 173 -8.31 -0.16 1.69
CA ILE A 173 -8.94 -0.74 2.88
C ILE A 173 -9.05 0.35 3.93
N ARG A 174 -10.27 0.65 4.34
CA ARG A 174 -10.60 1.68 5.33
C ARG A 174 -11.03 1.09 6.67
N ASP A 175 -11.48 -0.16 6.66
CA ASP A 175 -12.01 -0.87 7.84
C ASP A 175 -11.27 -2.18 8.10
N ASN A 176 -11.51 -2.75 9.27
CA ASN A 176 -11.02 -4.09 9.59
C ASN A 176 -11.78 -5.13 8.76
N VAL A 177 -11.15 -5.60 7.69
CA VAL A 177 -11.71 -6.64 6.82
C VAL A 177 -10.93 -7.93 6.96
N SER A 178 -11.65 -9.05 7.07
CA SER A 178 -11.06 -10.38 7.02
C SER A 178 -11.14 -10.91 5.59
N LYS A 179 -9.97 -11.15 4.99
CA LYS A 179 -9.86 -11.72 3.64
C LYS A 179 -9.03 -13.00 3.68
N LYS A 180 -9.36 -13.94 2.80
CA LYS A 180 -8.54 -15.12 2.57
C LYS A 180 -7.26 -14.74 1.79
N ARG A 181 -6.22 -15.53 1.96
CA ARG A 181 -5.04 -15.45 1.09
C ARG A 181 -5.44 -15.81 -0.34
N SER A 182 -4.86 -15.13 -1.31
CA SER A 182 -4.89 -15.52 -2.70
C SER A 182 -3.88 -16.65 -2.94
N THR A 183 -4.04 -17.39 -4.02
CA THR A 183 -3.07 -18.37 -4.45
C THR A 183 -1.76 -17.68 -4.86
N VAL A 184 -0.65 -18.41 -4.84
CA VAL A 184 0.65 -17.89 -5.29
C VAL A 184 0.58 -17.45 -6.76
N ARG A 185 -0.14 -18.20 -7.60
CA ARG A 185 -0.33 -17.87 -9.03
C ARG A 185 -1.09 -16.57 -9.22
N GLU A 186 -2.17 -16.34 -8.47
CA GLU A 186 -2.92 -15.07 -8.49
C GLU A 186 -2.04 -13.90 -8.06
N CYS A 187 -1.23 -14.10 -7.01
CA CYS A 187 -0.29 -13.07 -6.55
C CYS A 187 0.71 -12.68 -7.64
N TYR A 188 1.34 -13.64 -8.29
CA TYR A 188 2.26 -13.36 -9.39
C TYR A 188 1.58 -12.70 -10.58
N THR A 189 0.37 -13.12 -10.92
CA THR A 189 -0.41 -12.50 -12.01
C THR A 189 -0.67 -11.02 -11.73
N SER A 190 -1.13 -10.69 -10.53
CA SER A 190 -1.36 -9.28 -10.13
C SER A 190 -0.07 -8.47 -10.17
N ILE A 191 1.03 -8.99 -9.62
CA ILE A 191 2.34 -8.35 -9.63
C ILE A 191 2.83 -8.09 -11.06
N LEU A 192 2.76 -9.09 -11.94
CA LEU A 192 3.23 -8.96 -13.33
C LEU A 192 2.38 -8.00 -14.16
N ASN A 193 1.07 -7.93 -13.93
CA ASN A 193 0.18 -6.97 -14.59
C ASN A 193 0.58 -5.54 -14.24
N ASP A 194 0.76 -5.23 -12.97
CA ASP A 194 1.20 -3.92 -12.50
C ASP A 194 2.57 -3.53 -13.08
N LEU A 195 3.53 -4.48 -13.11
CA LEU A 195 4.87 -4.23 -13.66
C LEU A 195 4.85 -4.03 -15.17
N THR A 196 3.99 -4.75 -15.91
CA THR A 196 3.87 -4.60 -17.36
C THR A 196 3.44 -3.18 -17.73
N GLU A 197 2.53 -2.57 -16.98
CA GLU A 197 2.16 -1.18 -17.19
C GLU A 197 3.30 -0.23 -16.79
N ALA A 198 4.02 -0.52 -15.71
CA ALA A 198 5.11 0.30 -15.23
C ALA A 198 6.35 0.30 -16.17
N GLU A 199 6.53 -0.73 -17.01
CA GLU A 199 7.61 -0.79 -18.02
C GLU A 199 7.52 0.32 -19.08
N THR A 200 6.45 1.08 -19.13
CA THR A 200 6.27 2.24 -20.03
C THR A 200 6.54 3.59 -19.33
N LEU A 201 7.00 3.59 -18.09
CA LEU A 201 7.30 4.80 -17.34
C LEU A 201 8.53 5.53 -17.91
N PRO A 202 8.45 6.86 -18.09
CA PRO A 202 9.61 7.64 -18.48
C PRO A 202 10.64 7.72 -17.36
N VAL A 203 11.88 8.03 -17.71
CA VAL A 203 12.92 8.37 -16.73
C VAL A 203 12.70 9.81 -16.28
N LYS A 204 12.42 10.03 -15.01
CA LYS A 204 12.38 11.37 -14.42
C LYS A 204 13.80 11.93 -14.30
N LEU A 205 13.94 13.21 -14.61
CA LEU A 205 15.21 13.92 -14.47
C LEU A 205 15.20 14.80 -13.21
N THR A 206 16.35 14.94 -12.59
CA THR A 206 16.59 15.94 -11.54
C THR A 206 16.64 17.35 -12.14
N SER A 207 16.66 18.37 -11.32
CA SER A 207 16.85 19.76 -11.76
C SER A 207 18.17 20.00 -12.50
N SER A 208 19.17 19.14 -12.30
CA SER A 208 20.45 19.16 -13.02
C SER A 208 20.44 18.36 -14.33
N GLY A 209 19.29 17.78 -14.72
CA GLY A 209 19.15 16.98 -15.94
C GLY A 209 19.68 15.55 -15.84
N THR A 210 20.09 15.09 -14.65
CA THR A 210 20.50 13.69 -14.42
C THR A 210 19.29 12.82 -14.06
N PRO A 211 19.29 11.49 -14.36
CA PRO A 211 18.22 10.59 -13.97
C PRO A 211 17.98 10.58 -12.46
N ALA A 212 16.73 10.73 -12.07
CA ALA A 212 16.30 10.64 -10.67
C ALA A 212 16.09 9.17 -10.30
N MET A 213 17.16 8.50 -9.91
CA MET A 213 17.20 7.04 -9.66
C MET A 213 16.31 6.55 -8.51
N TYR A 214 15.73 7.44 -7.73
CA TYR A 214 14.82 7.12 -6.63
C TYR A 214 13.34 7.06 -7.04
N TYR A 215 13.01 7.35 -8.29
CA TYR A 215 11.68 7.14 -8.86
C TYR A 215 11.64 5.90 -9.74
N ALA A 216 10.47 5.27 -9.79
CA ALA A 216 10.20 4.18 -10.73
C ALA A 216 10.34 4.70 -12.18
N ASN A 217 10.86 3.83 -13.03
CA ASN A 217 10.99 4.03 -14.47
C ASN A 217 10.96 2.68 -15.19
N ALA A 218 10.93 2.69 -16.51
CA ALA A 218 10.87 1.47 -17.31
C ALA A 218 11.97 0.46 -16.96
N LEU A 219 13.21 0.93 -16.76
CA LEU A 219 14.33 0.04 -16.41
C LEU A 219 14.17 -0.61 -15.04
N SER A 220 13.75 0.17 -14.03
CA SER A 220 13.51 -0.38 -12.69
C SER A 220 12.34 -1.36 -12.68
N ALA A 221 11.29 -1.11 -13.48
CA ALA A 221 10.16 -2.00 -13.63
C ALA A 221 10.55 -3.30 -14.33
N GLY A 222 11.32 -3.22 -15.43
CA GLY A 222 11.87 -4.39 -16.12
C GLY A 222 12.81 -5.22 -15.25
N ALA A 223 13.70 -4.56 -14.49
CA ALA A 223 14.60 -5.25 -13.55
C ALA A 223 13.83 -5.99 -12.43
N LEU A 224 12.80 -5.34 -11.88
CA LEU A 224 11.93 -5.99 -10.89
C LEU A 224 11.16 -7.15 -11.53
N LYS A 225 10.64 -7.01 -12.74
CA LYS A 225 9.94 -8.07 -13.48
C LYS A 225 10.83 -9.28 -13.75
N ALA A 226 12.09 -9.06 -14.16
CA ALA A 226 13.07 -10.14 -14.31
C ALA A 226 13.25 -10.92 -12.99
N LYS A 227 13.33 -10.20 -11.88
CA LYS A 227 13.45 -10.80 -10.53
C LYS A 227 12.20 -11.57 -10.10
N VAL A 228 11.01 -11.09 -10.49
CA VAL A 228 9.72 -11.79 -10.26
C VAL A 228 9.69 -13.09 -11.06
N LEU A 229 9.99 -13.05 -12.36
CA LEU A 229 10.05 -14.22 -13.24
C LEU A 229 11.04 -15.28 -12.72
N LEU A 230 12.22 -14.84 -12.29
CA LEU A 230 13.20 -15.73 -11.65
C LEU A 230 12.63 -16.44 -10.41
N SER A 231 11.89 -15.70 -9.58
CA SER A 231 11.27 -16.24 -8.36
C SER A 231 10.12 -17.20 -8.65
N MET A 232 9.47 -17.06 -9.81
CA MET A 232 8.44 -17.98 -10.30
C MET A 232 9.02 -19.28 -10.89
N GLY A 233 10.33 -19.33 -11.14
CA GLY A 233 10.99 -20.43 -11.86
C GLY A 233 10.92 -20.29 -13.39
N ASP A 234 10.45 -19.16 -13.91
CA ASP A 234 10.53 -18.84 -15.35
C ASP A 234 11.91 -18.26 -15.68
N PHE A 235 12.89 -19.16 -15.79
CA PHE A 235 14.28 -18.78 -16.01
C PHE A 235 14.54 -18.17 -17.39
N ASP A 236 13.85 -18.65 -18.41
CA ASP A 236 13.99 -18.13 -19.78
C ASP A 236 13.39 -16.70 -19.86
N GLY A 237 12.21 -16.50 -19.33
CA GLY A 237 11.59 -15.19 -19.27
C GLY A 237 12.41 -14.20 -18.41
N ALA A 238 12.97 -14.67 -17.28
CA ALA A 238 13.85 -13.85 -16.44
C ALA A 238 15.12 -13.42 -17.17
N PHE A 239 15.76 -14.35 -17.90
CA PHE A 239 16.95 -14.08 -18.68
C PHE A 239 16.68 -13.05 -19.78
N GLN A 240 15.64 -13.29 -20.60
CA GLN A 240 15.26 -12.36 -21.67
C GLN A 240 14.97 -10.95 -21.15
N LYS A 241 14.22 -10.86 -20.04
CA LYS A 241 13.88 -9.57 -19.45
C LYS A 241 15.11 -8.87 -18.86
N ALA A 242 16.03 -9.61 -18.25
CA ALA A 242 17.28 -9.05 -17.75
C ALA A 242 18.17 -8.51 -18.90
N ASP A 243 18.25 -9.24 -20.00
CA ASP A 243 19.01 -8.84 -21.18
C ASP A 243 18.44 -7.56 -21.81
N GLU A 244 17.11 -7.43 -21.93
CA GLU A 244 16.44 -6.21 -22.38
C GLU A 244 16.75 -4.98 -21.53
N VAL A 245 16.92 -5.16 -20.21
CA VAL A 245 17.19 -4.05 -19.27
C VAL A 245 18.65 -3.61 -19.32
N ILE A 246 19.57 -4.52 -19.66
CA ILE A 246 21.04 -4.24 -19.69
C ILE A 246 21.47 -3.69 -21.06
N ALA A 247 20.74 -4.06 -22.14
CA ALA A 247 21.03 -3.58 -23.50
C ALA A 247 20.78 -2.08 -23.67
#